data_9c4e2d1155fea332cdf9eee69acd8a2c
#
_entry.id   9c4e2d1155fea332cdf9eee69acd8a2c
#
_cell.length_a   1.000
_cell.length_b   1.000
_cell.length_c   1.000
_cell.angle_alpha   90.00
_cell.angle_beta   90.00
_cell.angle_gamma   90.00
#
_symmetry.space_group_name_H-M   'P 1'
#
loop_
_entity.id
_entity.type
_entity.pdbx_description
1 polymer ?
#
loop_
_entity_poly.entity_id
_entity_poly.type
_entity_poly.pdbx_seq_one_letter_code
_entity_poly.pdbx_strand_id
1 'polypeptide(L)'
;MTAWEVRVAASAERQLSRLPERVAAAVVEFMVGPLCENPRRVGHPLQRELAGLWSARRGAYRVVYEIDEEASTVTVLRLDHRSDVYRPR
;
A
#
# COMPACT_ATOMS: atom_id res chain seq x y z
N MET A 1 -18.19 7.56 -12.30
CA MET A 1 -17.45 6.91 -11.28
C MET A 1 -16.01 7.35 -11.24
N THR A 2 -15.52 7.68 -10.09
CA THR A 2 -14.23 8.29 -9.98
C THR A 2 -13.23 7.32 -9.36
N ALA A 3 -12.13 7.10 -10.05
CA ALA A 3 -11.03 6.37 -9.45
C ALA A 3 -10.30 7.28 -8.48
N TRP A 4 -9.66 6.67 -7.49
CA TRP A 4 -8.85 7.42 -6.53
C TRP A 4 -7.51 7.75 -7.16
N GLU A 5 -6.95 8.88 -6.74
CA GLU A 5 -5.59 9.19 -7.12
C GLU A 5 -4.65 8.43 -6.20
N VAL A 6 -3.68 7.70 -6.76
CA VAL A 6 -2.74 6.94 -5.96
C VAL A 6 -1.39 7.63 -6.01
N ARG A 7 -0.86 7.95 -4.83
CA ARG A 7 0.44 8.57 -4.67
C ARG A 7 1.35 7.63 -3.90
N VAL A 8 2.65 7.74 -4.13
CA VAL A 8 3.62 6.88 -3.48
C VAL A 8 4.59 7.76 -2.71
N ALA A 9 4.66 7.55 -1.40
CA ALA A 9 5.59 8.30 -0.57
C ALA A 9 7.03 7.92 -0.92
N ALA A 10 7.96 8.83 -0.63
CA ALA A 10 9.36 8.61 -0.97
C ALA A 10 9.92 7.34 -0.38
N SER A 11 9.52 7.01 0.86
CA SER A 11 9.99 5.78 1.49
C SER A 11 9.53 4.55 0.75
N ALA A 12 8.26 4.56 0.29
CA ALA A 12 7.73 3.44 -0.47
C ALA A 12 8.38 3.36 -1.85
N GLU A 13 8.66 4.50 -2.44
CA GLU A 13 9.36 4.54 -3.72
C GLU A 13 10.74 3.88 -3.63
N ARG A 14 11.46 4.20 -2.57
CA ARG A 14 12.78 3.62 -2.36
C ARG A 14 12.70 2.12 -2.17
N GLN A 15 11.70 1.67 -1.42
CA GLN A 15 11.49 0.24 -1.22
C GLN A 15 11.16 -0.45 -2.54
N LEU A 16 10.30 0.18 -3.32
CA LEU A 16 9.87 -0.38 -4.61
C LEU A 16 11.07 -0.56 -5.54
N SER A 17 12.00 0.40 -5.53
CA SER A 17 13.16 0.33 -6.41
C SER A 17 14.13 -0.79 -6.02
N ARG A 18 14.00 -1.33 -4.80
CA ARG A 18 14.86 -2.42 -4.34
C ARG A 18 14.24 -3.79 -4.54
N LEU A 19 12.99 -3.84 -4.96
CA LEU A 19 12.32 -5.11 -5.17
C LEU A 19 12.77 -5.74 -6.48
N PRO A 20 12.74 -7.08 -6.55
CA PRO A 20 12.94 -7.72 -7.85
C PRO A 20 11.91 -7.19 -8.84
N GLU A 21 12.31 -7.12 -10.09
CA GLU A 21 11.50 -6.51 -11.13
C GLU A 21 10.08 -7.08 -11.20
N ARG A 22 9.98 -8.39 -11.11
CA ARG A 22 8.69 -9.06 -11.18
C ARG A 22 7.77 -8.68 -10.01
N VAL A 23 8.37 -8.58 -8.83
CA VAL A 23 7.61 -8.21 -7.63
C VAL A 23 7.18 -6.76 -7.72
N ALA A 24 8.09 -5.89 -8.13
CA ALA A 24 7.76 -4.47 -8.28
C ALA A 24 6.63 -4.27 -9.26
N ALA A 25 6.66 -5.01 -10.38
CA ALA A 25 5.60 -4.89 -11.38
C ALA A 25 4.25 -5.31 -10.80
N ALA A 26 4.22 -6.38 -10.00
CA ALA A 26 2.97 -6.84 -9.40
C ALA A 26 2.42 -5.81 -8.42
N VAL A 27 3.30 -5.18 -7.65
CA VAL A 27 2.87 -4.15 -6.70
C VAL A 27 2.33 -2.94 -7.44
N VAL A 28 3.00 -2.50 -8.50
CA VAL A 28 2.53 -1.37 -9.28
C VAL A 28 1.18 -1.67 -9.93
N GLU A 29 1.01 -2.87 -10.46
CA GLU A 29 -0.27 -3.26 -11.05
C GLU A 29 -1.39 -3.19 -10.01
N PHE A 30 -1.10 -3.62 -8.78
CA PHE A 30 -2.08 -3.53 -7.72
C PHE A 30 -2.43 -2.08 -7.42
N MET A 31 -1.43 -1.20 -7.39
CA MET A 31 -1.65 0.21 -7.08
C MET A 31 -2.51 0.91 -8.14
N VAL A 32 -2.23 0.66 -9.40
CA VAL A 32 -2.94 1.37 -10.47
C VAL A 32 -4.27 0.73 -10.82
N GLY A 33 -4.52 -0.47 -10.35
CA GLY A 33 -5.77 -1.18 -10.59
C GLY A 33 -6.62 -1.28 -9.34
N PRO A 34 -6.56 -2.41 -8.64
CA PRO A 34 -7.48 -2.66 -7.52
C PRO A 34 -7.44 -1.59 -6.44
N LEU A 35 -6.25 -1.10 -6.07
CA LEU A 35 -6.14 -0.09 -5.04
C LEU A 35 -6.77 1.22 -5.48
N CYS A 36 -6.54 1.59 -6.72
CA CYS A 36 -7.07 2.81 -7.30
C CYS A 36 -8.59 2.74 -7.42
N GLU A 37 -9.12 1.57 -7.69
CA GLU A 37 -10.55 1.40 -7.89
C GLU A 37 -11.34 1.41 -6.59
N ASN A 38 -10.83 0.70 -5.58
CA ASN A 38 -11.56 0.62 -4.31
C ASN A 38 -10.60 0.33 -3.16
N PRO A 39 -9.97 1.37 -2.61
CA PRO A 39 -8.95 1.16 -1.57
C PRO A 39 -9.50 0.54 -0.29
N ARG A 40 -10.78 0.72 0.00
CA ARG A 40 -11.35 0.13 1.21
C ARG A 40 -11.67 -1.33 1.06
N ARG A 41 -11.90 -1.77 -0.16
CA ARG A 41 -12.28 -3.15 -0.39
C ARG A 41 -11.07 -4.08 -0.41
N VAL A 42 -9.94 -3.61 -0.90
CA VAL A 42 -8.78 -4.47 -1.13
C VAL A 42 -7.91 -4.61 0.11
N GLY A 43 -8.16 -3.83 1.15
CA GLY A 43 -7.37 -3.91 2.36
C GLY A 43 -8.26 -3.82 3.58
N HIS A 44 -7.63 -3.62 4.74
CA HIS A 44 -8.36 -3.46 5.97
C HIS A 44 -7.64 -2.46 6.86
N PRO A 45 -8.38 -1.77 7.73
CA PRO A 45 -7.78 -0.76 8.59
C PRO A 45 -6.91 -1.39 9.67
N LEU A 46 -5.85 -0.70 10.00
CA LEU A 46 -4.98 -1.10 11.09
C LEU A 46 -5.46 -0.45 12.38
N GLN A 47 -4.95 -0.94 13.50
CA GLN A 47 -5.47 -0.53 14.79
C GLN A 47 -4.36 -0.06 15.70
N ARG A 48 -4.74 0.48 16.85
CA ARG A 48 -3.85 0.94 17.90
C ARG A 48 -2.95 2.04 17.37
N GLU A 49 -1.64 1.89 17.51
CA GLU A 49 -0.70 2.94 17.08
C GLU A 49 -0.76 3.21 15.59
N LEU A 50 -1.29 2.25 14.83
CA LEU A 50 -1.36 2.39 13.38
C LEU A 50 -2.76 2.77 12.92
N ALA A 51 -3.62 3.18 13.83
CA ALA A 51 -4.97 3.61 13.48
C ALA A 51 -4.91 4.72 12.45
N GLY A 52 -5.80 4.63 11.45
CA GLY A 52 -5.80 5.57 10.34
C GLY A 52 -5.07 5.06 9.12
N LEU A 53 -4.31 3.99 9.27
CA LEU A 53 -3.63 3.37 8.14
C LEU A 53 -4.36 2.12 7.71
N TRP A 54 -4.11 1.72 6.48
CA TRP A 54 -4.70 0.53 5.88
C TRP A 54 -3.60 -0.37 5.36
N SER A 55 -3.90 -1.65 5.25
CA SER A 55 -2.93 -2.63 4.78
C SER A 55 -3.61 -3.58 3.80
N ALA A 56 -2.94 -3.85 2.69
CA ALA A 56 -3.41 -4.80 1.70
C ALA A 56 -2.28 -5.77 1.39
N ARG A 57 -2.62 -7.05 1.35
CA ARG A 57 -1.61 -8.07 1.09
C ARG A 57 -1.45 -8.27 -0.42
N ARG A 58 -0.19 -8.42 -0.83
CA ARG A 58 0.12 -8.74 -2.22
C ARG A 58 1.30 -9.68 -2.24
N GLY A 59 1.02 -10.99 -2.38
CA GLY A 59 2.06 -11.99 -2.28
C GLY A 59 2.69 -11.98 -0.90
N ALA A 60 4.01 -11.90 -0.85
CA ALA A 60 4.75 -11.87 0.42
C ALA A 60 4.86 -10.45 0.98
N TYR A 61 4.22 -9.47 0.34
CA TYR A 61 4.36 -8.08 0.73
C TYR A 61 3.06 -7.51 1.20
N ARG A 62 3.14 -6.50 2.03
CA ARG A 62 2.00 -5.70 2.45
C ARG A 62 2.19 -4.29 1.96
N VAL A 63 1.14 -3.75 1.39
CA VAL A 63 1.10 -2.35 0.97
C VAL A 63 0.39 -1.59 2.07
N VAL A 64 1.10 -0.69 2.73
CA VAL A 64 0.52 0.14 3.79
C VAL A 64 0.22 1.50 3.22
N TYR A 65 -1.03 1.94 3.37
CA TYR A 65 -1.47 3.17 2.74
C TYR A 65 -2.46 3.90 3.63
N GLU A 66 -2.68 5.15 3.32
CA GLU A 66 -3.72 5.94 3.96
C GLU A 66 -4.69 6.45 2.92
N ILE A 67 -5.92 6.69 3.35
CA ILE A 67 -6.99 7.15 2.48
C ILE A 67 -7.39 8.55 2.92
N ASP A 68 -7.33 9.49 1.98
CA ASP A 68 -7.77 10.86 2.21
C ASP A 68 -9.04 11.08 1.39
N GLU A 69 -10.16 11.05 2.07
CA GLU A 69 -11.45 11.13 1.38
C GLU A 69 -11.69 12.50 0.77
N GLU A 70 -11.27 13.54 1.45
CA GLU A 70 -11.49 14.88 0.93
C GLU A 70 -10.75 15.10 -0.38
N ALA A 71 -9.54 14.59 -0.45
CA ALA A 71 -8.73 14.75 -1.65
C ALA A 71 -8.91 13.59 -2.65
N SER A 72 -9.70 12.58 -2.28
CA SER A 72 -9.88 11.38 -3.10
C SER A 72 -8.53 10.79 -3.47
N THR A 73 -7.65 10.71 -2.49
CA THR A 73 -6.25 10.30 -2.70
C THR A 73 -5.90 9.15 -1.77
N VAL A 74 -5.17 8.19 -2.32
CA VAL A 74 -4.59 7.10 -1.55
C VAL A 74 -3.09 7.25 -1.63
N THR A 75 -2.43 7.33 -0.46
CA THR A 75 -0.98 7.47 -0.43
C THR A 75 -0.37 6.19 0.11
N VAL A 76 0.46 5.56 -0.70
CA VAL A 76 1.20 4.36 -0.29
C VAL A 76 2.40 4.81 0.52
N LEU A 77 2.45 4.41 1.79
CA LEU A 77 3.46 4.89 2.72
C LEU A 77 4.66 3.98 2.79
N ARG A 78 4.44 2.67 2.71
CA ARG A 78 5.56 1.74 2.74
C ARG A 78 5.12 0.37 2.26
N LEU A 79 6.12 -0.45 1.93
CA LEU A 79 5.92 -1.83 1.52
C LEU A 79 6.65 -2.70 2.52
N ASP A 80 5.93 -3.57 3.21
CA ASP A 80 6.53 -4.41 4.23
C ASP A 80 6.57 -5.85 3.73
N HIS A 81 7.75 -6.47 3.82
CA HIS A 81 7.84 -7.89 3.55
C HIS A 81 7.23 -8.62 4.74
N ARG A 82 6.58 -9.72 4.45
CA ARG A 82 5.88 -10.47 5.48
C ARG A 82 6.78 -10.84 6.66
N SER A 83 8.03 -11.19 6.40
CA SER A 83 8.96 -11.55 7.46
C SER A 83 9.29 -10.36 8.35
N ASP A 84 9.29 -9.15 7.78
CA ASP A 84 9.58 -7.95 8.56
C ASP A 84 8.42 -7.58 9.48
N VAL A 85 7.20 -7.86 9.04
CA VAL A 85 6.01 -7.53 9.82
C VAL A 85 5.98 -8.30 11.13
N TYR A 86 6.45 -9.54 11.11
CA TYR A 86 6.40 -10.40 12.28
C TYR A 86 7.66 -10.38 13.11
N ARG A 87 8.63 -9.57 12.74
CA ARG A 87 9.89 -9.51 13.46
C ARG A 87 9.78 -8.53 14.62
N PRO A 88 10.09 -8.94 15.84
CA PRO A 88 10.05 -8.01 16.97
C PRO A 88 11.15 -6.96 16.83
N ARG A 89 10.87 -5.81 17.40
CA ARG A 89 11.77 -4.68 17.32
C ARG A 89 12.21 -4.25 18.68
#